data_346ab3cd5ac206b514d5cdb73e11f8a1
#
_entry.id   346ab3cd5ac206b514d5cdb73e11f8a1
#
_cell.length_a   1.000
_cell.length_b   1.000
_cell.length_c   1.000
_cell.angle_alpha   90.00
_cell.angle_beta   90.00
_cell.angle_gamma   90.00
#
_symmetry.space_group_name_H-M   'P 1'
#
loop_
_entity.id
_entity.type
_entity.pdbx_description
1 polymer ?
#
loop_
_entity_poly.entity_id
_entity_poly.type
_entity_poly.pdbx_seq_one_letter_code
_entity_poly.pdbx_strand_id
1 'polypeptide(L)'
;MKEKEEETFSAGSEVRGENIPPVQRLKRELKYQGTILKMYEDTVNVNGHEAKWDFIHHDGAAAVVAVNHDGKLLMVRQYRNALDRYTLEIPAGKLDYPGEPMIDCAYRELEEETGFKTEKLEYLLSLNTTIAFCDEAIDVFLARNLIPSEQHLDPDEEIEVEEWELSDLLDLIY
;
A
#
# COMPACT_ATOMS: atom_id res chain seq x y z
N MET A 1 30.29 -8.54 -27.88
CA MET A 1 29.38 -8.93 -26.79
C MET A 1 29.79 -8.09 -25.59
N LYS A 2 29.01 -7.07 -25.28
CA LYS A 2 29.20 -6.23 -24.05
C LYS A 2 28.14 -6.68 -23.05
N GLU A 3 28.60 -7.23 -21.95
CA GLU A 3 27.78 -7.52 -20.77
C GLU A 3 27.16 -6.23 -20.27
N LYS A 4 25.84 -6.23 -20.08
CA LYS A 4 25.13 -5.19 -19.34
C LYS A 4 25.23 -5.56 -17.87
N GLU A 5 25.95 -4.76 -17.11
CA GLU A 5 25.90 -4.77 -15.66
C GLU A 5 24.48 -4.30 -15.24
N GLU A 6 23.76 -5.16 -14.55
CA GLU A 6 22.54 -4.79 -13.81
C GLU A 6 22.97 -4.01 -12.58
N GLU A 7 22.73 -2.70 -12.58
CA GLU A 7 22.79 -1.90 -11.36
C GLU A 7 21.61 -2.29 -10.46
N THR A 8 21.89 -3.04 -9.41
CA THR A 8 20.95 -3.24 -8.31
C THR A 8 20.88 -1.95 -7.51
N PHE A 9 19.76 -1.25 -7.59
CA PHE A 9 19.47 -0.10 -6.74
C PHE A 9 19.32 -0.56 -5.29
N SER A 10 20.35 -0.37 -4.49
CA SER A 10 20.28 -0.51 -3.04
C SER A 10 19.62 0.75 -2.47
N ALA A 11 18.32 0.70 -2.26
CA ALA A 11 17.59 1.75 -1.58
C ALA A 11 18.06 1.83 -0.13
N GLY A 12 18.83 2.86 0.24
CA GLY A 12 19.05 3.20 1.63
C GLY A 12 20.41 3.74 2.05
N SER A 13 21.45 3.74 1.21
CA SER A 13 22.80 4.17 1.64
C SER A 13 23.26 5.57 1.20
N GLU A 14 22.55 6.26 0.31
CA GLU A 14 23.07 7.48 -0.33
C GLU A 14 22.55 8.82 0.24
N VAL A 15 21.64 8.82 1.22
CA VAL A 15 21.06 10.09 1.75
C VAL A 15 21.73 10.55 3.06
N ARG A 16 22.69 9.81 3.60
CA ARG A 16 23.37 10.20 4.86
C ARG A 16 24.69 10.87 4.56
N GLY A 17 24.73 12.19 4.72
CA GLY A 17 26.01 12.90 4.82
C GLY A 17 26.85 12.30 5.95
N GLU A 18 28.16 12.19 5.74
CA GLU A 18 29.14 11.49 6.61
C GLU A 18 29.21 11.95 8.09
N ASN A 19 28.41 12.96 8.50
CA ASN A 19 28.47 13.56 9.85
C ASN A 19 27.14 13.52 10.64
N ILE A 20 26.12 12.78 10.18
CA ILE A 20 24.89 12.64 10.96
C ILE A 20 24.99 11.33 11.74
N PRO A 21 25.09 11.37 13.09
CA PRO A 21 25.11 10.15 13.88
C PRO A 21 23.82 9.38 13.65
N PRO A 22 23.90 8.05 13.53
CA PRO A 22 22.72 7.25 13.31
C PRO A 22 21.78 7.39 14.51
N VAL A 23 20.48 7.52 14.23
CA VAL A 23 19.46 7.39 15.26
C VAL A 23 19.51 5.96 15.78
N GLN A 24 19.64 5.80 17.09
CA GLN A 24 19.65 4.50 17.73
C GLN A 24 18.34 4.30 18.51
N ARG A 25 17.56 3.29 18.13
CA ARG A 25 16.43 2.86 18.95
C ARG A 25 16.94 2.07 20.14
N LEU A 26 16.68 2.58 21.35
CA LEU A 26 17.10 1.99 22.62
C LEU A 26 16.06 0.99 23.14
N LYS A 27 14.77 1.31 22.96
CA LYS A 27 13.64 0.51 23.45
C LYS A 27 12.42 0.73 22.56
N ARG A 28 11.58 -0.30 22.40
CA ARG A 28 10.24 -0.24 21.82
C ARG A 28 9.22 -0.83 22.79
N GLU A 29 8.15 -0.11 23.07
CA GLU A 29 7.09 -0.53 23.98
C GLU A 29 5.74 -0.49 23.25
N LEU A 30 5.02 -1.62 23.24
CA LEU A 30 3.65 -1.66 22.73
C LEU A 30 2.75 -0.84 23.67
N LYS A 31 2.04 0.14 23.13
CA LYS A 31 1.08 1.00 23.88
C LYS A 31 -0.36 0.64 23.56
N TYR A 32 -0.64 0.21 22.33
CA TYR A 32 -1.98 -0.16 21.91
C TYR A 32 -1.90 -1.23 20.80
N GLN A 33 -2.82 -2.19 20.86
CA GLN A 33 -3.05 -3.15 19.79
C GLN A 33 -4.52 -3.10 19.38
N GLY A 34 -4.75 -2.67 18.16
CA GLY A 34 -6.05 -2.66 17.50
C GLY A 34 -6.28 -3.90 16.65
N THR A 35 -7.28 -3.83 15.78
CA THR A 35 -7.61 -4.88 14.82
C THR A 35 -6.60 -4.92 13.68
N ILE A 36 -6.27 -3.74 13.11
CA ILE A 36 -5.42 -3.64 11.91
C ILE A 36 -4.04 -3.02 12.19
N LEU A 37 -3.83 -2.41 13.34
CA LEU A 37 -2.58 -1.73 13.65
C LEU A 37 -2.10 -1.99 15.07
N LYS A 38 -0.79 -1.80 15.28
CA LYS A 38 -0.16 -1.78 16.60
C LYS A 38 0.58 -0.46 16.77
N MET A 39 0.32 0.21 17.89
CA MET A 39 1.00 1.47 18.24
C MET A 39 2.06 1.23 19.29
N TYR A 40 3.24 1.74 19.05
CA TYR A 40 4.40 1.64 19.92
C TYR A 40 4.93 3.02 20.29
N GLU A 41 5.59 3.10 21.45
CA GLU A 41 6.48 4.18 21.83
C GLU A 41 7.92 3.69 21.72
N ASP A 42 8.70 4.33 20.88
CA ASP A 42 10.14 4.08 20.76
C ASP A 42 10.92 5.09 21.62
N THR A 43 11.80 4.60 22.47
CA THR A 43 12.85 5.42 23.07
C THR A 43 14.06 5.40 22.14
N VAL A 44 14.47 6.57 21.67
CA VAL A 44 15.57 6.73 20.72
C VAL A 44 16.64 7.65 21.26
N ASN A 45 17.90 7.39 20.88
CA ASN A 45 19.00 8.32 21.07
C ASN A 45 19.27 9.04 19.77
N VAL A 46 19.17 10.36 19.80
CA VAL A 46 19.45 11.25 18.66
C VAL A 46 20.52 12.25 19.09
N ASN A 47 21.71 12.15 18.55
CA ASN A 47 22.83 13.05 18.88
C ASN A 47 23.16 13.11 20.40
N GLY A 48 23.02 11.98 21.10
CA GLY A 48 23.27 11.93 22.56
C GLY A 48 22.05 12.35 23.40
N HIS A 49 20.94 12.74 22.79
CA HIS A 49 19.71 13.08 23.48
C HIS A 49 18.69 11.93 23.38
N GLU A 50 18.10 11.58 24.50
CA GLU A 50 17.01 10.61 24.53
C GLU A 50 15.68 11.31 24.21
N ALA A 51 14.90 10.70 23.29
CA ALA A 51 13.59 11.19 22.87
C ALA A 51 12.57 10.04 22.78
N LYS A 52 11.30 10.39 22.80
CA LYS A 52 10.18 9.47 22.61
C LYS A 52 9.56 9.70 21.25
N TRP A 53 9.41 8.63 20.47
CA TRP A 53 8.77 8.66 19.16
C TRP A 53 7.63 7.67 19.09
N ASP A 54 6.52 8.09 18.49
CA ASP A 54 5.43 7.19 18.17
C ASP A 54 5.75 6.38 16.91
N PHE A 55 5.36 5.11 16.92
CA PHE A 55 5.50 4.23 15.79
C PHE A 55 4.24 3.39 15.63
N ILE A 56 3.70 3.34 14.43
CA ILE A 56 2.58 2.49 14.05
C ILE A 56 3.11 1.38 13.14
N HIS A 57 2.80 0.15 13.51
CA HIS A 57 3.05 -1.02 12.67
C HIS A 57 1.76 -1.45 11.98
N HIS A 58 1.85 -1.64 10.67
CA HIS A 58 0.84 -2.19 9.79
C HIS A 58 1.44 -3.33 8.96
N ASP A 59 0.72 -4.45 8.81
CA ASP A 59 1.26 -5.64 8.16
C ASP A 59 1.48 -5.46 6.64
N GLY A 60 0.98 -4.38 6.06
CA GLY A 60 1.08 -4.06 4.63
C GLY A 60 -0.24 -4.24 3.89
N ALA A 61 -0.25 -3.84 2.62
CA ALA A 61 -1.40 -3.92 1.73
C ALA A 61 -0.96 -4.05 0.28
N ALA A 62 -1.88 -4.47 -0.59
CA ALA A 62 -1.68 -4.47 -2.02
C ALA A 62 -2.79 -3.68 -2.72
N ALA A 63 -2.46 -3.03 -3.84
CA ALA A 63 -3.40 -2.27 -4.64
C ALA A 63 -3.25 -2.62 -6.13
N VAL A 64 -4.33 -2.50 -6.88
CA VAL A 64 -4.36 -2.88 -8.29
C VAL A 64 -4.87 -1.76 -9.17
N VAL A 65 -4.06 -1.32 -10.11
CA VAL A 65 -4.49 -0.51 -11.25
C VAL A 65 -5.12 -1.47 -12.27
N ALA A 66 -6.44 -1.59 -12.26
CA ALA A 66 -7.17 -2.51 -13.10
C ALA A 66 -7.70 -1.80 -14.35
N VAL A 67 -7.26 -2.24 -15.54
CA VAL A 67 -7.63 -1.64 -16.83
C VAL A 67 -8.51 -2.62 -17.61
N ASN A 68 -9.74 -2.19 -17.94
CA ASN A 68 -10.69 -2.98 -18.70
C ASN A 68 -10.39 -2.97 -20.22
N HIS A 69 -11.24 -3.68 -21.00
CA HIS A 69 -11.06 -3.78 -22.46
C HIS A 69 -11.19 -2.46 -23.21
N ASP A 70 -11.92 -1.51 -22.65
CA ASP A 70 -12.15 -0.18 -23.24
C ASP A 70 -11.03 0.81 -22.87
N GLY A 71 -10.04 0.36 -22.08
CA GLY A 71 -8.92 1.18 -21.59
C GLY A 71 -9.26 2.03 -20.36
N LYS A 72 -10.45 1.84 -19.79
CA LYS A 72 -10.87 2.52 -18.55
C LYS A 72 -10.30 1.83 -17.32
N LEU A 73 -10.13 2.63 -16.26
CA LEU A 73 -9.75 2.11 -14.96
C LEU A 73 -10.98 1.68 -14.17
N LEU A 74 -10.90 0.53 -13.52
CA LEU A 74 -11.87 0.16 -12.49
C LEU A 74 -11.46 0.86 -11.20
N MET A 75 -12.39 1.66 -10.69
CA MET A 75 -12.25 2.36 -9.43
C MET A 75 -13.30 1.82 -8.45
N VAL A 76 -13.00 1.92 -7.18
CA VAL A 76 -13.90 1.55 -6.10
C VAL A 76 -14.31 2.79 -5.31
N ARG A 77 -15.59 2.92 -5.05
CA ARG A 77 -16.14 3.95 -4.18
C ARG A 77 -16.45 3.34 -2.83
N GLN A 78 -15.76 3.78 -1.79
CA GLN A 78 -15.87 3.25 -0.44
C GLN A 78 -15.96 4.37 0.59
N TYR A 79 -16.76 4.16 1.66
CA TYR A 79 -16.77 5.07 2.81
C TYR A 79 -15.54 4.86 3.69
N ARG A 80 -14.81 5.93 3.95
CA ARG A 80 -13.63 5.92 4.83
C ARG A 80 -13.95 6.65 6.14
N ASN A 81 -14.17 5.89 7.20
CA ASN A 81 -14.49 6.42 8.53
C ASN A 81 -13.45 7.44 9.02
N ALA A 82 -12.17 7.28 8.70
CA ALA A 82 -11.12 8.21 9.08
C ALA A 82 -11.27 9.60 8.44
N LEU A 83 -11.96 9.68 7.29
CA LEU A 83 -12.20 10.92 6.54
C LEU A 83 -13.65 11.40 6.64
N ASP A 84 -14.54 10.58 7.22
CA ASP A 84 -15.98 10.81 7.32
C ASP A 84 -16.64 11.11 5.97
N ARG A 85 -16.20 10.39 4.92
CA ARG A 85 -16.69 10.57 3.55
C ARG A 85 -16.41 9.37 2.67
N TYR A 86 -17.10 9.31 1.52
CA TYR A 86 -16.75 8.41 0.42
C TYR A 86 -15.48 8.90 -0.29
N THR A 87 -14.65 7.96 -0.68
CA THR A 87 -13.45 8.16 -1.49
C THR A 87 -13.57 7.34 -2.76
N LEU A 88 -12.87 7.77 -3.81
CA LEU A 88 -12.70 7.05 -5.05
C LEU A 88 -11.26 6.56 -5.11
N GLU A 89 -11.08 5.26 -5.15
CA GLU A 89 -9.79 4.59 -4.96
C GLU A 89 -9.56 3.53 -6.04
N ILE A 90 -8.34 3.11 -6.24
CA ILE A 90 -8.05 1.84 -6.93
C ILE A 90 -8.35 0.69 -5.96
N PRO A 91 -8.77 -0.49 -6.43
CA PRO A 91 -8.96 -1.67 -5.59
C PRO A 91 -7.72 -1.96 -4.75
N ALA A 92 -7.90 -2.14 -3.44
CA ALA A 92 -6.80 -2.32 -2.51
C ALA A 92 -7.25 -2.86 -1.15
N GLY A 93 -6.49 -3.78 -0.59
CA GLY A 93 -6.73 -4.26 0.75
C GLY A 93 -5.49 -4.75 1.48
N LYS A 94 -5.68 -5.02 2.76
CA LYS A 94 -4.61 -5.46 3.67
C LYS A 94 -4.29 -6.94 3.47
N LEU A 95 -3.14 -7.36 3.97
CA LEU A 95 -2.80 -8.78 4.06
C LEU A 95 -3.74 -9.49 5.04
N ASP A 96 -4.22 -10.68 4.66
CA ASP A 96 -5.09 -11.52 5.51
C ASP A 96 -4.34 -12.19 6.64
N TYR A 97 -3.07 -12.47 6.43
CA TYR A 97 -2.20 -13.12 7.42
C TYR A 97 -0.75 -12.63 7.30
N PRO A 98 0.01 -12.63 8.41
CA PRO A 98 1.41 -12.24 8.39
C PRO A 98 2.24 -13.08 7.40
N GLY A 99 2.87 -12.40 6.45
CA GLY A 99 3.70 -13.03 5.42
C GLY A 99 2.94 -13.51 4.18
N GLU A 100 1.68 -13.12 4.00
CA GLU A 100 0.99 -13.26 2.71
C GLU A 100 1.82 -12.52 1.64
N PRO A 101 2.13 -13.16 0.50
CA PRO A 101 2.79 -12.46 -0.59
C PRO A 101 1.90 -11.33 -1.12
N MET A 102 2.46 -10.13 -1.30
CA MET A 102 1.70 -8.95 -1.78
C MET A 102 0.99 -9.21 -3.11
N ILE A 103 1.57 -10.03 -3.98
CA ILE A 103 0.95 -10.39 -5.26
C ILE A 103 -0.29 -11.27 -5.08
N ASP A 104 -0.29 -12.17 -4.10
CA ASP A 104 -1.45 -13.04 -3.80
C ASP A 104 -2.58 -12.21 -3.21
N CYS A 105 -2.27 -11.29 -2.30
CA CYS A 105 -3.20 -10.28 -1.80
C CYS A 105 -3.79 -9.46 -2.95
N ALA A 106 -2.97 -8.97 -3.88
CA ALA A 106 -3.44 -8.19 -5.02
C ALA A 106 -4.41 -8.98 -5.94
N TYR A 107 -4.17 -10.28 -6.17
CA TYR A 107 -5.10 -11.12 -6.92
C TYR A 107 -6.43 -11.28 -6.20
N ARG A 108 -6.38 -11.51 -4.89
CA ARG A 108 -7.56 -11.69 -4.03
C ARG A 108 -8.40 -10.40 -4.00
N GLU A 109 -7.79 -9.27 -3.66
CA GLU A 109 -8.46 -7.96 -3.55
C GLU A 109 -9.09 -7.51 -4.89
N LEU A 110 -8.39 -7.73 -6.00
CA LEU A 110 -8.97 -7.43 -7.32
C LEU A 110 -10.29 -8.18 -7.53
N GLU A 111 -10.34 -9.48 -7.21
CA GLU A 111 -11.53 -10.29 -7.40
C GLU A 111 -12.62 -9.94 -6.39
N GLU A 112 -12.27 -9.85 -5.10
CA GLU A 112 -13.20 -9.59 -4.01
C GLU A 112 -13.90 -8.24 -4.14
N GLU A 113 -13.15 -7.16 -4.40
CA GLU A 113 -13.70 -5.82 -4.48
C GLU A 113 -14.36 -5.50 -5.82
N THR A 114 -13.85 -6.04 -6.94
CA THR A 114 -14.33 -5.63 -8.26
C THR A 114 -15.18 -6.66 -9.00
N GLY A 115 -15.12 -7.93 -8.61
CA GLY A 115 -15.75 -9.01 -9.39
C GLY A 115 -15.01 -9.29 -10.70
N PHE A 116 -13.73 -8.91 -10.81
CA PHE A 116 -12.89 -9.24 -11.95
C PHE A 116 -11.60 -9.90 -11.47
N LYS A 117 -11.03 -10.75 -12.32
CA LYS A 117 -9.74 -11.37 -12.13
C LYS A 117 -8.85 -11.24 -13.37
N THR A 118 -7.60 -11.55 -13.25
CA THR A 118 -6.64 -11.58 -14.34
C THR A 118 -5.72 -12.80 -14.20
N GLU A 119 -5.13 -13.25 -15.30
CA GLU A 119 -4.11 -14.31 -15.27
C GLU A 119 -2.71 -13.75 -14.90
N LYS A 120 -2.51 -12.43 -15.01
CA LYS A 120 -1.21 -11.81 -14.80
C LYS A 120 -1.33 -10.43 -14.17
N LEU A 121 -0.65 -10.26 -13.04
CA LEU A 121 -0.34 -8.97 -12.45
C LEU A 121 1.10 -8.55 -12.80
N GLU A 122 1.29 -7.28 -13.07
CA GLU A 122 2.60 -6.67 -13.31
C GLU A 122 2.92 -5.71 -12.17
N TYR A 123 4.00 -5.94 -11.45
CA TYR A 123 4.44 -5.03 -10.39
C TYR A 123 4.77 -3.65 -10.96
N LEU A 124 4.27 -2.60 -10.33
CA LEU A 124 4.55 -1.22 -10.71
C LEU A 124 5.54 -0.55 -9.74
N LEU A 125 5.16 -0.49 -8.48
CA LEU A 125 5.95 0.21 -7.45
C LEU A 125 5.48 -0.19 -6.04
N SER A 126 6.26 0.20 -5.02
CA SER A 126 5.88 0.15 -3.62
C SER A 126 5.81 1.55 -3.04
N LEU A 127 4.77 1.83 -2.27
CA LEU A 127 4.52 3.11 -1.61
C LEU A 127 4.64 2.95 -0.09
N ASN A 128 5.37 3.84 0.55
CA ASN A 128 5.29 4.02 2.00
C ASN A 128 4.32 5.16 2.29
N THR A 129 3.19 4.89 2.91
CA THR A 129 2.08 5.82 3.04
C THR A 129 2.36 6.97 3.99
N THR A 130 3.03 6.69 5.12
CA THR A 130 3.24 7.67 6.19
C THR A 130 4.61 7.48 6.85
N ILE A 131 5.67 7.81 6.15
CA ILE A 131 7.07 7.57 6.54
C ILE A 131 7.50 8.17 7.88
N ALA A 132 6.73 9.12 8.42
CA ALA A 132 7.11 9.81 9.66
C ALA A 132 6.92 8.93 10.90
N PHE A 133 5.92 8.06 10.91
CA PHE A 133 5.57 7.27 12.10
C PHE A 133 4.90 5.90 11.79
N CYS A 134 4.71 5.54 10.54
CA CYS A 134 4.10 4.26 10.13
C CYS A 134 5.02 3.52 9.16
N ASP A 135 5.08 2.20 9.29
CA ASP A 135 5.85 1.33 8.38
C ASP A 135 4.98 0.68 7.30
N GLU A 136 3.74 1.13 7.15
CA GLU A 136 2.87 0.62 6.09
C GLU A 136 3.52 0.79 4.72
N ALA A 137 3.59 -0.32 4.00
CA ALA A 137 3.96 -0.37 2.60
C ALA A 137 2.79 -0.96 1.79
N ILE A 138 2.51 -0.34 0.64
CA ILE A 138 1.49 -0.81 -0.31
C ILE A 138 2.21 -1.13 -1.62
N ASP A 139 2.17 -2.40 -2.03
CA ASP A 139 2.63 -2.79 -3.35
C ASP A 139 1.53 -2.60 -4.39
N VAL A 140 1.84 -1.87 -5.45
CA VAL A 140 0.90 -1.55 -6.52
C VAL A 140 1.19 -2.40 -7.73
N PHE A 141 0.15 -3.05 -8.25
CA PHE A 141 0.21 -3.90 -9.43
C PHE A 141 -0.70 -3.39 -10.55
N LEU A 142 -0.39 -3.74 -11.78
CA LEU A 142 -1.20 -3.48 -12.96
C LEU A 142 -1.89 -4.78 -13.39
N ALA A 143 -3.22 -4.72 -13.55
CA ALA A 143 -4.05 -5.77 -14.12
C ALA A 143 -4.58 -5.34 -15.49
N ARG A 144 -4.46 -6.22 -16.47
CA ARG A 144 -5.06 -6.10 -17.81
C ARG A 144 -5.72 -7.41 -18.18
N ASN A 145 -6.47 -7.41 -19.29
CA ASN A 145 -7.19 -8.60 -19.74
C ASN A 145 -8.09 -9.17 -18.65
N LEU A 146 -8.89 -8.28 -18.06
CA LEU A 146 -9.78 -8.62 -16.97
C LEU A 146 -10.83 -9.65 -17.41
N ILE A 147 -11.02 -10.66 -16.59
CA ILE A 147 -11.98 -11.75 -16.78
C ILE A 147 -13.09 -11.55 -15.77
N PRO A 148 -14.36 -11.47 -16.17
CA PRO A 148 -15.48 -11.37 -15.22
C PRO A 148 -15.48 -12.52 -14.20
N SER A 149 -15.74 -12.18 -12.96
CA SER A 149 -15.92 -13.08 -11.82
C SER A 149 -17.05 -12.55 -10.93
N GLU A 150 -17.11 -12.95 -9.68
CA GLU A 150 -18.08 -12.46 -8.71
C GLU A 150 -17.39 -11.62 -7.65
N GLN A 151 -18.05 -10.52 -7.23
CA GLN A 151 -17.62 -9.69 -6.12
C GLN A 151 -17.94 -10.40 -4.80
N HIS A 152 -17.00 -10.40 -3.85
CA HIS A 152 -17.13 -11.08 -2.57
C HIS A 152 -16.62 -10.18 -1.42
N LEU A 153 -17.42 -9.16 -1.10
CA LEU A 153 -17.09 -8.21 -0.05
C LEU A 153 -17.19 -8.84 1.35
N ASP A 154 -16.36 -8.36 2.25
CA ASP A 154 -16.50 -8.65 3.67
C ASP A 154 -17.85 -8.12 4.22
N PRO A 155 -18.42 -8.73 5.27
CA PRO A 155 -19.74 -8.32 5.81
C PRO A 155 -19.84 -6.87 6.29
N ASP A 156 -18.72 -6.22 6.54
CA ASP A 156 -18.59 -4.83 6.98
C ASP A 156 -18.06 -3.89 5.87
N GLU A 157 -18.01 -4.38 4.62
CA GLU A 157 -17.62 -3.58 3.46
C GLU A 157 -18.83 -3.20 2.60
N GLU A 158 -18.80 -1.97 2.10
CA GLU A 158 -19.75 -1.44 1.13
C GLU A 158 -18.94 -0.76 0.02
N ILE A 159 -18.80 -1.42 -1.11
CA ILE A 159 -17.97 -0.99 -2.25
C ILE A 159 -18.80 -0.98 -3.52
N GLU A 160 -18.81 0.17 -4.21
CA GLU A 160 -19.36 0.32 -5.56
C GLU A 160 -18.20 0.39 -6.58
N VAL A 161 -18.28 -0.39 -7.65
CA VAL A 161 -17.29 -0.39 -8.73
C VAL A 161 -17.72 0.60 -9.81
N GLU A 162 -16.81 1.47 -10.21
CA GLU A 162 -17.01 2.48 -11.25
C GLU A 162 -15.94 2.36 -12.34
N GLU A 163 -16.31 2.68 -13.58
CA GLU A 163 -15.37 2.73 -14.71
C GLU A 163 -15.06 4.16 -15.09
N TRP A 164 -13.78 4.52 -15.10
CA TRP A 164 -13.30 5.89 -15.31
C TRP A 164 -12.29 5.97 -16.45
N GLU A 165 -12.42 7.03 -17.29
CA GLU A 165 -11.33 7.42 -18.17
C GLU A 165 -10.18 8.01 -17.34
N LEU A 166 -8.95 7.71 -17.72
CA LEU A 166 -7.77 8.27 -17.03
C LEU A 166 -7.77 9.80 -17.05
N SER A 167 -8.22 10.42 -18.16
CA SER A 167 -8.33 11.88 -18.28
C SER A 167 -9.24 12.49 -17.20
N ASP A 168 -10.39 11.85 -16.96
CA ASP A 168 -11.38 12.35 -16.00
C ASP A 168 -10.86 12.23 -14.56
N LEU A 169 -10.11 11.14 -14.26
CA LEU A 169 -9.44 11.00 -12.97
C LEU A 169 -8.36 12.06 -12.75
N LEU A 170 -7.61 12.39 -13.78
CA LEU A 170 -6.60 13.46 -13.70
C LEU A 170 -7.24 14.81 -13.42
N ASP A 171 -8.40 15.11 -14.02
CA ASP A 171 -9.14 16.34 -13.78
C ASP A 171 -9.72 16.44 -12.35
N LEU A 172 -9.89 15.30 -11.65
CA LEU A 172 -10.28 15.29 -10.24
C LEU A 172 -9.11 15.60 -9.29
N ILE A 173 -7.89 15.39 -9.72
CA ILE A 173 -6.68 15.60 -8.91
C ILE A 173 -6.18 17.05 -9.00
N TYR A 174 -6.39 17.72 -10.13
CA TYR A 174 -5.93 19.09 -10.46
C TYR A 174 -7.06 20.09 -10.60
#